data_42bfb47f9aa407d9bdc3322ce0268b8e
#
_entry.id   42bfb47f9aa407d9bdc3322ce0268b8e
#
_cell.length_a   1.000
_cell.length_b   1.000
_cell.length_c   1.000
_cell.angle_alpha   90.00
_cell.angle_beta   90.00
_cell.angle_gamma   90.00
#
_symmetry.space_group_name_H-M   'P 1'
#
loop_
_entity.id
_entity.type
_entity.pdbx_description
1 polymer ?
#
loop_
_entity_poly.entity_id
_entity_poly.type
_entity_poly.pdbx_seq_one_letter_code
_entity_poly.pdbx_strand_id
1 'polypeptide(L)'
;MLIGRQVLTPAREDLIRRTIDSVAGTKHAILHMYNATSPTFRSVVFRNTKEQTIELAVKHTKIVKQLTEECTAKYGTKFKYEYSPETFSQTEPEFAVEICEAVKAAWGKSGIGEDRIIFNLPTTVEISPPNHYADQVRNLILINRSDAFITPSPD
;
A
#
# COMPACT_ATOMS: atom_id res chain seq x y z
N MET A 1 -11.76 -21.31 -6.43
CA MET A 1 -11.32 -20.07 -5.72
C MET A 1 -9.87 -20.25 -5.31
N LEU A 2 -8.93 -19.54 -5.94
CA LEU A 2 -7.51 -19.61 -5.58
C LEU A 2 -7.30 -18.72 -4.35
N ILE A 3 -7.10 -19.33 -3.20
CA ILE A 3 -6.77 -18.62 -1.96
C ILE A 3 -5.31 -18.14 -2.10
N GLY A 4 -5.11 -16.86 -2.38
CA GLY A 4 -3.80 -16.22 -2.28
C GLY A 4 -3.44 -16.02 -0.80
N ARG A 5 -2.16 -16.16 -0.45
CA ARG A 5 -1.66 -15.78 0.88
C ARG A 5 -1.39 -14.29 0.88
N GLN A 6 -1.94 -13.56 1.85
CA GLN A 6 -1.59 -12.16 2.10
C GLN A 6 -0.58 -12.10 3.24
N VAL A 7 0.48 -11.34 3.02
CA VAL A 7 1.54 -11.11 4.01
C VAL A 7 1.81 -9.62 4.13
N LEU A 8 1.96 -9.15 5.36
CA LEU A 8 2.09 -7.74 5.72
C LEU A 8 3.53 -7.39 6.08
N THR A 9 4.01 -6.22 5.62
CA THR A 9 5.34 -5.70 5.94
C THR A 9 5.33 -4.18 6.03
N PRO A 10 6.04 -3.58 7.02
CA PRO A 10 6.29 -2.15 6.98
C PRO A 10 7.25 -1.78 5.86
N ALA A 11 7.32 -0.49 5.51
CA ALA A 11 8.25 0.05 4.51
C ALA A 11 9.70 0.04 5.04
N ARG A 12 10.28 -1.17 5.18
CA ARG A 12 11.66 -1.45 5.58
C ARG A 12 12.23 -2.59 4.75
N GLU A 13 13.36 -2.36 4.12
CA GLU A 13 13.94 -3.29 3.15
C GLU A 13 14.21 -4.69 3.72
N ASP A 14 14.79 -4.76 4.92
CA ASP A 14 15.10 -6.03 5.60
C ASP A 14 13.84 -6.87 5.87
N LEU A 15 12.74 -6.21 6.26
CA LEU A 15 11.47 -6.87 6.53
C LEU A 15 10.73 -7.23 5.22
N ILE A 16 10.77 -6.36 4.21
CA ILE A 16 10.21 -6.67 2.88
C ILE A 16 10.84 -7.94 2.33
N ARG A 17 12.18 -8.04 2.37
CA ARG A 17 12.91 -9.22 1.89
C ARG A 17 12.48 -10.49 2.63
N ARG A 18 12.49 -10.46 3.96
CA ARG A 18 12.05 -11.61 4.77
C ARG A 18 10.61 -12.02 4.50
N THR A 19 9.73 -11.04 4.31
CA THR A 19 8.31 -11.29 4.03
C THR A 19 8.14 -11.97 2.66
N ILE A 20 8.85 -11.52 1.63
CA ILE A 20 8.83 -12.16 0.30
C ILE A 20 9.40 -13.58 0.37
N ASP A 21 10.53 -13.78 1.07
CA ASP A 21 11.15 -15.09 1.22
C ASP A 21 10.20 -16.08 1.93
N SER A 22 9.39 -15.63 2.89
CA SER A 22 8.45 -16.49 3.62
C SER A 22 7.33 -17.09 2.77
N VAL A 23 7.01 -16.47 1.63
CA VAL A 23 5.97 -16.94 0.70
C VAL A 23 6.53 -17.47 -0.61
N ALA A 24 7.85 -17.52 -0.74
CA ALA A 24 8.52 -18.08 -1.92
C ALA A 24 8.09 -19.53 -2.17
N GLY A 25 7.78 -19.86 -3.43
CA GLY A 25 7.26 -21.16 -3.83
C GLY A 25 5.76 -21.34 -3.67
N THR A 26 5.03 -20.38 -3.10
CA THR A 26 3.57 -20.37 -3.15
C THR A 26 3.08 -19.99 -4.55
N LYS A 27 1.89 -20.46 -4.94
CA LYS A 27 1.35 -20.19 -6.27
C LYS A 27 0.98 -18.73 -6.47
N HIS A 28 0.34 -18.14 -5.47
CA HIS A 28 -0.09 -16.73 -5.47
C HIS A 28 0.12 -16.12 -4.09
N ALA A 29 0.60 -14.88 -4.03
CA ALA A 29 0.73 -14.09 -2.82
C ALA A 29 0.30 -12.65 -3.05
N ILE A 30 -0.23 -12.00 -2.00
CA ILE A 30 -0.43 -10.56 -1.94
C ILE A 30 0.62 -10.03 -0.98
N LEU A 31 1.52 -9.18 -1.46
CA LEU A 31 2.44 -8.45 -0.60
C LEU A 31 1.82 -7.12 -0.23
N HIS A 32 1.47 -6.99 1.04
CA HIS A 32 0.87 -5.79 1.60
C HIS A 32 1.93 -4.96 2.33
N MET A 33 2.29 -3.81 1.77
CA MET A 33 3.22 -2.87 2.40
C MET A 33 2.47 -1.67 2.97
N TYR A 34 2.93 -1.16 4.11
CA TYR A 34 2.36 0.02 4.74
C TYR A 34 3.44 0.97 5.28
N ASN A 35 3.08 2.24 5.36
CA ASN A 35 3.76 3.25 6.18
C ASN A 35 2.75 4.30 6.67
N ALA A 36 2.96 4.80 7.88
CA ALA A 36 2.05 5.78 8.48
C ALA A 36 2.16 7.14 7.79
N THR A 37 1.00 7.76 7.56
CA THR A 37 0.87 8.98 6.75
C THR A 37 0.25 10.16 7.49
N SER A 38 -0.34 9.95 8.68
CA SER A 38 -0.98 11.04 9.44
C SER A 38 0.02 12.09 9.94
N PRO A 39 -0.43 13.35 10.15
CA PRO A 39 0.43 14.43 10.66
C PRO A 39 1.15 14.07 11.95
N THR A 40 0.46 13.42 12.88
CA THR A 40 1.05 13.01 14.16
C THR A 40 2.22 12.04 13.97
N PHE A 41 2.03 11.01 13.16
CA PHE A 41 3.11 10.06 12.90
C PHE A 41 4.27 10.69 12.15
N ARG A 42 3.97 11.53 11.14
CA ARG A 42 5.02 12.23 10.40
C ARG A 42 5.84 13.13 11.29
N SER A 43 5.20 13.97 12.13
CA SER A 43 5.89 15.00 12.92
C SER A 43 6.52 14.46 14.19
N VAL A 44 5.82 13.62 14.94
CA VAL A 44 6.23 13.20 16.29
C VAL A 44 7.06 11.91 16.25
N VAL A 45 6.60 10.91 15.48
CA VAL A 45 7.23 9.57 15.49
C VAL A 45 8.41 9.51 14.53
N PHE A 46 8.21 9.89 13.28
CA PHE A 46 9.22 9.73 12.23
C PHE A 46 10.03 11.00 11.95
N ARG A 47 9.51 12.17 12.34
CA ARG A 47 10.10 13.49 12.07
C ARG A 47 10.33 13.73 10.58
N ASN A 48 9.40 13.27 9.75
CA ASN A 48 9.44 13.38 8.30
C ASN A 48 8.50 14.48 7.81
N THR A 49 8.90 15.17 6.73
CA THR A 49 7.98 16.01 5.94
C THR A 49 7.05 15.12 5.08
N LYS A 50 6.08 15.73 4.40
CA LYS A 50 5.23 15.02 3.42
C LYS A 50 6.06 14.43 2.29
N GLU A 51 6.97 15.21 1.76
CA GLU A 51 7.88 14.81 0.67
C GLU A 51 8.75 13.61 1.08
N GLN A 52 9.34 13.65 2.26
CA GLN A 52 10.14 12.55 2.78
C GLN A 52 9.31 11.28 3.01
N THR A 53 8.04 11.44 3.39
CA THR A 53 7.12 10.30 3.56
C THR A 53 6.76 9.68 2.21
N ILE A 54 6.55 10.48 1.16
CA ILE A 54 6.37 10.00 -0.22
C ILE A 54 7.63 9.30 -0.72
N GLU A 55 8.81 9.92 -0.56
CA GLU A 55 10.08 9.33 -0.97
C GLU A 55 10.30 7.97 -0.33
N LEU A 56 9.98 7.83 0.97
CA LEU A 56 10.06 6.56 1.68
C LEU A 56 9.13 5.51 1.04
N ALA A 57 7.87 5.85 0.80
CA ALA A 57 6.90 4.94 0.19
C ALA A 57 7.33 4.52 -1.22
N VAL A 58 7.73 5.47 -2.05
CA VAL A 58 8.20 5.24 -3.43
C VAL A 58 9.45 4.37 -3.46
N LYS A 59 10.45 4.67 -2.62
CA LYS A 59 11.67 3.87 -2.50
C LYS A 59 11.36 2.42 -2.20
N HIS A 60 10.53 2.17 -1.18
CA HIS A 60 10.24 0.80 -0.76
C HIS A 60 9.29 0.08 -1.73
N THR A 61 8.41 0.79 -2.42
CA THR A 61 7.62 0.22 -3.53
C THR A 61 8.52 -0.29 -4.66
N LYS A 62 9.57 0.45 -5.03
CA LYS A 62 10.55 -0.01 -6.03
C LYS A 62 11.31 -1.25 -5.56
N ILE A 63 11.67 -1.33 -4.27
CA ILE A 63 12.30 -2.51 -3.67
C ILE A 63 11.35 -3.71 -3.72
N VAL A 64 10.08 -3.53 -3.34
CA VAL A 64 9.05 -4.57 -3.45
C VAL A 64 8.96 -5.08 -4.88
N LYS A 65 8.88 -4.19 -5.86
CA LYS A 65 8.80 -4.55 -7.28
C LYS A 65 9.97 -5.43 -7.68
N GLN A 66 11.20 -4.98 -7.43
CA GLN A 66 12.41 -5.72 -7.76
C GLN A 66 12.40 -7.12 -7.10
N LEU A 67 12.19 -7.19 -5.80
CA LEU A 67 12.26 -8.44 -5.05
C LEU A 67 11.15 -9.43 -5.43
N THR A 68 9.95 -8.94 -5.74
CA THR A 68 8.86 -9.80 -6.21
C THR A 68 9.12 -10.34 -7.62
N GLU A 69 9.74 -9.56 -8.50
CA GLU A 69 10.16 -10.00 -9.83
C GLU A 69 11.27 -11.06 -9.74
N GLU A 70 12.28 -10.86 -8.88
CA GLU A 70 13.34 -11.84 -8.61
C GLU A 70 12.76 -13.16 -8.04
N CYS A 71 11.84 -13.06 -7.06
CA CYS A 71 11.18 -14.23 -6.48
C CYS A 71 10.31 -14.97 -7.51
N THR A 72 9.59 -14.23 -8.35
CA THR A 72 8.79 -14.82 -9.45
C THR A 72 9.68 -15.58 -10.43
N ALA A 73 10.79 -14.97 -10.85
CA ALA A 73 11.73 -15.62 -11.76
C ALA A 73 12.34 -16.92 -11.18
N LYS A 74 12.64 -16.91 -9.87
CA LYS A 74 13.31 -18.05 -9.21
C LYS A 74 12.36 -19.16 -8.77
N TYR A 75 11.18 -18.81 -8.28
CA TYR A 75 10.27 -19.74 -7.60
C TYR A 75 8.90 -19.85 -8.24
N GLY A 76 8.58 -19.03 -9.24
CA GLY A 76 7.30 -19.04 -9.94
C GLY A 76 6.14 -18.44 -9.16
N THR A 77 6.38 -17.81 -8.00
CA THR A 77 5.34 -17.17 -7.19
C THR A 77 4.80 -15.93 -7.89
N LYS A 78 3.48 -15.86 -8.09
CA LYS A 78 2.83 -14.66 -8.66
C LYS A 78 2.39 -13.72 -7.56
N PHE A 79 2.85 -12.46 -7.64
CA PHE A 79 2.55 -11.45 -6.63
C PHE A 79 1.52 -10.43 -7.13
N LYS A 80 0.59 -10.08 -6.23
CA LYS A 80 -0.15 -8.80 -6.25
C LYS A 80 0.45 -7.88 -5.21
N TYR A 81 0.43 -6.59 -5.49
CA TYR A 81 0.90 -5.58 -4.55
C TYR A 81 -0.26 -4.83 -3.94
N GLU A 82 -0.24 -4.72 -2.63
CA GLU A 82 -1.18 -3.94 -1.84
C GLU A 82 -0.41 -2.90 -1.02
N TYR A 83 -0.91 -1.67 -1.00
CA TYR A 83 -0.32 -0.58 -0.25
C TYR A 83 -1.35 0.07 0.65
N SER A 84 -0.95 0.33 1.91
CA SER A 84 -1.74 1.11 2.86
C SER A 84 -1.02 2.39 3.26
N PRO A 85 -1.62 3.58 3.02
CA PRO A 85 -1.29 4.78 3.77
C PRO A 85 -1.84 4.62 5.20
N GLU A 86 -1.08 3.98 6.08
CA GLU A 86 -1.51 3.70 7.45
C GLU A 86 -1.94 4.98 8.18
N THR A 87 -2.95 4.88 9.06
CA THR A 87 -3.63 6.04 9.67
C THR A 87 -4.36 6.94 8.63
N PHE A 88 -4.90 6.33 7.56
CA PHE A 88 -5.57 7.04 6.48
C PHE A 88 -6.70 7.98 6.99
N SER A 89 -7.52 7.52 7.94
CA SER A 89 -8.61 8.30 8.54
C SER A 89 -8.15 9.62 9.18
N GLN A 90 -6.87 9.73 9.54
CA GLN A 90 -6.24 10.91 10.13
C GLN A 90 -5.34 11.67 9.14
N THR A 91 -5.19 11.16 7.93
CA THR A 91 -4.34 11.75 6.90
C THR A 91 -5.11 12.80 6.12
N GLU A 92 -4.46 13.90 5.78
CA GLU A 92 -5.08 14.94 4.95
C GLU A 92 -5.49 14.35 3.59
N PRO A 93 -6.73 14.57 3.12
CA PRO A 93 -7.24 13.93 1.91
C PRO A 93 -6.37 14.15 0.67
N GLU A 94 -5.87 15.37 0.48
CA GLU A 94 -5.00 15.72 -0.65
C GLU A 94 -3.67 14.96 -0.59
N PHE A 95 -3.11 14.83 0.61
CA PHE A 95 -1.86 14.10 0.81
C PHE A 95 -2.06 12.59 0.63
N ALA A 96 -3.20 12.05 1.04
CA ALA A 96 -3.53 10.64 0.81
C ALA A 96 -3.59 10.32 -0.69
N VAL A 97 -4.19 11.21 -1.51
CA VAL A 97 -4.20 11.07 -2.97
C VAL A 97 -2.79 11.14 -3.53
N GLU A 98 -2.00 12.15 -3.13
CA GLU A 98 -0.65 12.37 -3.64
C GLU A 98 0.27 11.16 -3.41
N ILE A 99 0.27 10.61 -2.18
CA ILE A 99 1.12 9.45 -1.87
C ILE A 99 0.64 8.18 -2.59
N CYS A 100 -0.67 7.96 -2.72
CA CYS A 100 -1.21 6.82 -3.45
C CYS A 100 -0.84 6.89 -4.95
N GLU A 101 -0.94 8.05 -5.58
CA GLU A 101 -0.53 8.24 -6.98
C GLU A 101 0.98 8.05 -7.16
N ALA A 102 1.81 8.54 -6.24
CA ALA A 102 3.25 8.35 -6.29
C ALA A 102 3.63 6.87 -6.16
N VAL A 103 3.00 6.13 -5.26
CA VAL A 103 3.20 4.69 -5.08
C VAL A 103 2.74 3.91 -6.32
N LYS A 104 1.58 4.25 -6.87
CA LYS A 104 1.05 3.64 -8.10
C LYS A 104 2.01 3.85 -9.29
N ALA A 105 2.51 5.08 -9.45
CA ALA A 105 3.50 5.40 -10.48
C ALA A 105 4.80 4.60 -10.29
N ALA A 106 5.28 4.45 -9.06
CA ALA A 106 6.47 3.67 -8.73
C ALA A 106 6.29 2.17 -9.01
N TRP A 107 5.10 1.62 -8.73
CA TRP A 107 4.77 0.24 -9.06
C TRP A 107 4.77 0.02 -10.58
N GLY A 108 4.25 0.99 -11.36
CA GLY A 108 4.35 1.04 -12.81
C GLY A 108 3.60 -0.07 -13.57
N LYS A 109 2.86 -0.91 -12.86
CA LYS A 109 1.97 -1.93 -13.43
C LYS A 109 0.54 -1.40 -13.33
N SER A 110 0.32 -0.26 -13.97
CA SER A 110 -1.00 0.38 -14.02
C SER A 110 -1.75 -0.13 -15.25
N GLY A 111 -2.60 -1.10 -15.05
CA GLY A 111 -3.45 -1.63 -16.11
C GLY A 111 -4.71 -2.24 -15.55
N ILE A 112 -5.71 -2.37 -16.42
CA ILE A 112 -6.90 -3.17 -16.17
C ILE A 112 -6.43 -4.63 -16.14
N GLY A 113 -6.55 -5.32 -14.99
CA GLY A 113 -6.22 -6.73 -14.92
C GLY A 113 -5.56 -7.19 -13.61
N GLU A 114 -4.85 -8.32 -13.67
CA GLU A 114 -4.27 -9.00 -12.50
C GLU A 114 -3.12 -8.24 -11.84
N ASP A 115 -2.45 -7.34 -12.57
CA ASP A 115 -1.30 -6.57 -12.08
C ASP A 115 -1.66 -5.24 -11.40
N ARG A 116 -2.97 -4.99 -11.23
CA ARG A 116 -3.47 -3.77 -10.58
C ARG A 116 -3.00 -3.70 -9.13
N ILE A 117 -2.54 -2.51 -8.71
CA ILE A 117 -2.28 -2.23 -7.31
C ILE A 117 -3.59 -2.24 -6.51
N ILE A 118 -3.53 -2.74 -5.30
CA ILE A 118 -4.62 -2.67 -4.32
C ILE A 118 -4.27 -1.56 -3.33
N PHE A 119 -5.18 -0.61 -3.13
CA PHE A 119 -5.07 0.34 -2.02
C PHE A 119 -5.99 -0.08 -0.90
N ASN A 120 -5.43 -0.33 0.27
CA ASN A 120 -6.17 -0.52 1.50
C ASN A 120 -6.13 0.79 2.30
N LEU A 121 -7.29 1.29 2.70
CA LEU A 121 -7.46 2.58 3.37
C LEU A 121 -7.86 2.32 4.83
N PRO A 122 -6.89 2.20 5.76
CA PRO A 122 -7.20 1.74 7.12
C PRO A 122 -7.69 2.87 8.03
N THR A 123 -8.72 2.57 8.81
CA THR A 123 -9.11 3.32 10.01
C THR A 123 -8.31 2.86 11.23
N THR A 124 -7.00 2.86 11.15
CA THR A 124 -6.10 2.39 12.23
C THR A 124 -6.47 2.95 13.60
N VAL A 125 -6.94 4.20 13.61
CA VAL A 125 -7.59 4.83 14.76
C VAL A 125 -8.88 5.48 14.26
N GLU A 126 -10.01 5.02 14.76
CA GLU A 126 -11.31 5.59 14.42
C GLU A 126 -11.51 6.91 15.17
N ILE A 127 -11.54 8.01 14.43
CA ILE A 127 -11.62 9.37 14.99
C ILE A 127 -12.92 10.08 14.63
N SER A 128 -13.77 9.44 13.84
CA SER A 128 -14.97 10.07 13.29
C SER A 128 -16.08 9.02 13.08
N PRO A 129 -17.34 9.45 12.95
CA PRO A 129 -18.41 8.52 12.61
C PRO A 129 -18.19 7.80 11.28
N PRO A 130 -18.74 6.58 11.10
CA PRO A 130 -18.52 5.77 9.90
C PRO A 130 -18.87 6.45 8.58
N ASN A 131 -19.88 7.33 8.57
CA ASN A 131 -20.27 8.09 7.38
C ASN A 131 -19.17 9.07 6.93
N HIS A 132 -18.44 9.68 7.88
CA HIS A 132 -17.31 10.56 7.53
C HIS A 132 -16.17 9.78 6.87
N TYR A 133 -15.84 8.61 7.42
CA TYR A 133 -14.85 7.73 6.80
C TYR A 133 -15.29 7.27 5.41
N ALA A 134 -16.56 6.89 5.25
CA ALA A 134 -17.10 6.53 3.94
C ALA A 134 -16.94 7.67 2.91
N ASP A 135 -17.16 8.91 3.32
CA ASP A 135 -16.95 10.08 2.47
C ASP A 135 -15.46 10.30 2.13
N GLN A 136 -14.54 10.07 3.06
CA GLN A 136 -13.10 10.11 2.78
C GLN A 136 -12.70 9.07 1.72
N VAL A 137 -13.17 7.83 1.86
CA VAL A 137 -12.93 6.76 0.87
C VAL A 137 -13.52 7.13 -0.49
N ARG A 138 -14.78 7.59 -0.51
CA ARG A 138 -15.45 8.04 -1.74
C ARG A 138 -14.70 9.18 -2.43
N ASN A 139 -14.24 10.16 -1.68
CA ASN A 139 -13.48 11.29 -2.23
C ASN A 139 -12.16 10.82 -2.85
N LEU A 140 -11.42 9.93 -2.18
CA LEU A 140 -10.20 9.38 -2.73
C LEU A 140 -10.47 8.62 -4.05
N ILE A 141 -11.53 7.81 -4.12
CA ILE A 141 -11.93 7.09 -5.34
C ILE A 141 -12.26 8.08 -6.47
N LEU A 142 -13.04 9.13 -6.18
CA LEU A 142 -13.49 10.08 -7.20
C LEU A 142 -12.33 10.95 -7.73
N ILE A 143 -11.40 11.35 -6.85
CA ILE A 143 -10.25 12.19 -7.23
C ILE A 143 -9.21 11.36 -7.98
N ASN A 144 -8.95 10.18 -7.47
CA ASN A 144 -7.88 9.31 -7.99
C ASN A 144 -8.23 8.72 -9.36
N ARG A 145 -9.48 8.82 -9.87
CA ARG A 145 -9.96 8.29 -11.18
C ARG A 145 -9.21 7.02 -11.61
N SER A 146 -8.71 6.29 -10.63
CA SER A 146 -7.70 5.26 -10.88
C SER A 146 -8.37 3.91 -11.11
N ASP A 147 -7.77 3.15 -12.01
CA ASP A 147 -8.03 1.72 -12.18
C ASP A 147 -7.51 0.88 -11.00
N ALA A 148 -7.16 1.51 -9.87
CA ALA A 148 -6.75 0.82 -8.66
C ALA A 148 -7.95 0.18 -7.96
N PHE A 149 -7.76 -1.00 -7.40
CA PHE A 149 -8.76 -1.65 -6.56
C PHE A 149 -8.63 -1.10 -5.14
N ILE A 150 -9.69 -0.53 -4.60
CA ILE A 150 -9.72 0.02 -3.24
C ILE A 150 -10.48 -0.92 -2.34
N THR A 151 -9.84 -1.39 -1.29
CA THR A 151 -10.49 -2.17 -0.23
C THR A 151 -10.61 -1.30 1.02
N PRO A 152 -11.80 -1.03 1.54
CA PRO A 152 -11.93 -0.56 2.91
C PRO A 152 -11.42 -1.65 3.84
N SER A 153 -10.71 -1.27 4.91
CA SER A 153 -10.31 -2.23 5.94
C SER A 153 -11.58 -2.79 6.59
N PRO A 154 -11.79 -4.11 6.63
CA PRO A 154 -12.77 -4.66 7.54
C PRO A 154 -12.21 -4.51 8.94
N ASP A 155 -12.89 -3.79 9.82
CA ASP A 155 -12.69 -3.84 11.26
C ASP A 155 -13.28 -5.15 11.81
#